data_fc5492f405aff90e94505e49c1e1f54d
#
_entry.id   fc5492f405aff90e94505e49c1e1f54d
#
_cell.length_a   1.000
_cell.length_b   1.000
_cell.length_c   1.000
_cell.angle_alpha   90.00
_cell.angle_beta   90.00
_cell.angle_gamma   90.00
#
_symmetry.space_group_name_H-M   'P 1'
#
loop_
_entity.id
_entity.type
_entity.pdbx_description
1 polymer ?
#
loop_
_entity_poly.entity_id
_entity_poly.type
_entity_poly.pdbx_seq_one_letter_code
_entity_poly.pdbx_strand_id
1 'polypeptide(L)'
;MSAYGCYTKFTTQAGQRDALVSLLLSAADSGETLAGCQLYVINTSPTESEVVWVTEVWRSQADHDASLTLASVRALIQQALPLLAGAPERIDVQPVGGVGLAQAPD
;
A
#
# COMPACT_ATOMS: atom_id res chain seq x y z
N MET A 1 -17.94 -8.01 10.36
CA MET A 1 -16.48 -7.99 10.24
C MET A 1 -16.03 -6.57 9.94
N SER A 2 -15.01 -6.09 10.61
CA SER A 2 -14.56 -4.73 10.45
C SER A 2 -13.58 -4.57 9.30
N ALA A 3 -13.73 -3.51 8.53
CA ALA A 3 -12.75 -3.14 7.54
C ALA A 3 -11.43 -2.78 8.22
N TYR A 4 -10.36 -2.93 7.46
CA TYR A 4 -9.02 -2.55 7.89
C TYR A 4 -8.44 -1.58 6.89
N GLY A 5 -7.83 -0.53 7.36
CA GLY A 5 -7.13 0.41 6.51
C GLY A 5 -5.76 0.72 7.06
N CYS A 6 -4.87 1.16 6.21
CA CYS A 6 -3.58 1.65 6.65
C CYS A 6 -3.04 2.71 5.69
N TYR A 7 -2.22 3.59 6.27
CA TYR A 7 -1.41 4.55 5.52
C TYR A 7 0.04 4.20 5.78
N THR A 8 0.79 3.94 4.71
CA THR A 8 2.20 3.61 4.83
C THR A 8 3.03 4.72 4.19
N LYS A 9 3.95 5.28 4.97
CA LYS A 9 4.88 6.29 4.50
C LYS A 9 6.21 5.63 4.17
N PHE A 10 6.61 5.75 2.91
CA PHE A 10 7.93 5.30 2.46
C PHE A 10 8.79 6.53 2.21
N THR A 11 9.98 6.54 2.78
CA THR A 11 10.98 7.55 2.45
C THR A 11 12.06 6.85 1.64
N THR A 12 12.27 7.33 0.40
CA THR A 12 13.25 6.72 -0.49
C THR A 12 14.60 7.38 -0.33
N GLN A 13 15.61 6.69 -0.85
CA GLN A 13 16.91 7.32 -1.06
C GLN A 13 16.77 8.40 -2.13
N ALA A 14 17.70 9.35 -2.12
CA ALA A 14 17.64 10.49 -3.03
C ALA A 14 17.53 10.01 -4.48
N GLY A 15 16.55 10.54 -5.20
CA GLY A 15 16.34 10.25 -6.60
C GLY A 15 15.62 8.93 -6.88
N GLN A 16 15.21 8.17 -5.85
CA GLN A 16 14.62 6.85 -6.05
C GLN A 16 13.10 6.83 -5.94
N ARG A 17 12.46 7.98 -5.72
CA ARG A 17 11.00 8.01 -5.56
C ARG A 17 10.27 7.49 -6.79
N ASP A 18 10.66 7.93 -7.98
CA ASP A 18 9.98 7.52 -9.20
C ASP A 18 10.14 6.01 -9.45
N ALA A 19 11.29 5.45 -9.10
CA ALA A 19 11.51 4.01 -9.21
C ALA A 19 10.58 3.25 -8.27
N LEU A 20 10.40 3.72 -7.04
CA LEU A 20 9.48 3.09 -6.10
C LEU A 20 8.04 3.21 -6.58
N VAL A 21 7.63 4.39 -7.05
CA VAL A 21 6.28 4.59 -7.57
C VAL A 21 5.99 3.64 -8.72
N SER A 22 6.91 3.52 -9.68
CA SER A 22 6.75 2.62 -10.82
C SER A 22 6.61 1.17 -10.38
N LEU A 23 7.41 0.76 -9.40
CA LEU A 23 7.35 -0.59 -8.86
C LEU A 23 6.00 -0.87 -8.20
N LEU A 24 5.51 0.05 -7.37
CA LEU A 24 4.23 -0.11 -6.68
C LEU A 24 3.05 -0.11 -7.66
N LEU A 25 3.07 0.78 -8.65
CA LEU A 25 2.03 0.83 -9.68
C LEU A 25 2.01 -0.45 -10.52
N SER A 26 3.17 -0.95 -10.87
CA SER A 26 3.28 -2.20 -11.63
C SER A 26 2.67 -3.37 -10.85
N ALA A 27 2.94 -3.43 -9.55
CA ALA A 27 2.37 -4.47 -8.70
C ALA A 27 0.85 -4.35 -8.59
N ALA A 28 0.34 -3.13 -8.42
CA ALA A 28 -1.10 -2.89 -8.32
C ALA A 28 -1.82 -3.23 -9.63
N ASP A 29 -1.14 -3.08 -10.76
CA ASP A 29 -1.69 -3.27 -12.10
C ASP A 29 -1.37 -4.64 -12.69
N SER A 30 -0.83 -5.55 -11.91
CA SER A 30 -0.33 -6.83 -12.39
C SER A 30 -1.44 -7.81 -12.83
N GLY A 31 -2.69 -7.48 -12.54
CA GLY A 31 -3.80 -8.38 -12.81
C GLY A 31 -3.99 -9.45 -11.74
N GLU A 32 -3.09 -9.56 -10.81
CA GLU A 32 -3.25 -10.48 -9.70
C GLU A 32 -4.23 -9.89 -8.69
N THR A 33 -5.24 -10.65 -8.37
CA THR A 33 -6.27 -10.21 -7.44
C THR A 33 -5.77 -10.31 -6.01
N LEU A 34 -5.73 -9.18 -5.32
CA LEU A 34 -5.50 -9.16 -3.89
C LEU A 34 -6.85 -9.33 -3.21
N ALA A 35 -7.13 -10.54 -2.75
CA ALA A 35 -8.43 -10.88 -2.18
C ALA A 35 -8.77 -9.98 -1.00
N GLY A 36 -9.91 -9.31 -1.08
CA GLY A 36 -10.38 -8.41 -0.03
C GLY A 36 -9.83 -6.99 -0.10
N CYS A 37 -8.96 -6.68 -1.05
CA CYS A 37 -8.47 -5.31 -1.22
C CYS A 37 -9.55 -4.46 -1.90
N GLN A 38 -9.98 -3.40 -1.24
CA GLN A 38 -11.03 -2.52 -1.75
C GLN A 38 -10.45 -1.24 -2.34
N LEU A 39 -9.31 -0.79 -1.83
CA LEU A 39 -8.67 0.43 -2.28
C LEU A 39 -7.17 0.30 -2.09
N TYR A 40 -6.42 0.69 -3.09
CA TYR A 40 -4.96 0.72 -3.03
C TYR A 40 -4.50 1.89 -3.88
N VAL A 41 -4.11 3.00 -3.23
CA VAL A 41 -3.75 4.24 -3.92
C VAL A 41 -2.33 4.63 -3.55
N ILE A 42 -1.54 4.91 -4.55
CA ILE A 42 -0.16 5.35 -4.39
C ILE A 42 -0.11 6.85 -4.58
N ASN A 43 0.42 7.55 -3.57
CA ASN A 43 0.48 9.00 -3.55
C ASN A 43 1.93 9.45 -3.43
N THR A 44 2.24 10.59 -4.02
CA THR A 44 3.52 11.26 -3.77
C THR A 44 3.27 12.50 -2.95
N SER A 45 4.23 12.85 -2.09
CA SER A 45 4.15 14.09 -1.33
C SER A 45 4.44 15.28 -2.25
N PRO A 46 3.60 16.32 -2.22
CA PRO A 46 3.87 17.54 -3.02
C PRO A 46 4.97 18.40 -2.43
N THR A 47 5.38 18.15 -1.18
CA THR A 47 6.37 18.98 -0.49
C THR A 47 7.66 18.24 -0.11
N GLU A 48 7.61 16.90 -0.03
CA GLU A 48 8.76 16.07 0.32
C GLU A 48 9.11 15.18 -0.85
N SER A 49 10.22 15.47 -1.52
CA SER A 49 10.58 14.87 -2.81
C SER A 49 10.88 13.37 -2.74
N GLU A 50 11.18 12.85 -1.54
CA GLU A 50 11.54 11.45 -1.37
C GLU A 50 10.42 10.63 -0.70
N VAL A 51 9.22 11.19 -0.53
CA VAL A 51 8.15 10.53 0.22
C VAL A 51 7.05 10.03 -0.69
N VAL A 52 6.68 8.76 -0.46
CA VAL A 52 5.53 8.11 -1.09
C VAL A 52 4.59 7.63 0.02
N TRP A 53 3.30 7.94 -0.13
CA TRP A 53 2.26 7.47 0.76
C TRP A 53 1.40 6.45 0.04
N VAL A 54 1.15 5.30 0.67
CA VAL A 54 0.24 4.29 0.14
C VAL A 54 -0.98 4.23 1.05
N THR A 55 -2.15 4.37 0.44
CA THR A 55 -3.44 4.29 1.12
C THR A 55 -4.07 2.95 0.79
N GLU A 56 -4.42 2.17 1.79
CA GLU A 56 -5.03 0.86 1.58
C GLU A 56 -6.30 0.72 2.42
N VAL A 57 -7.31 0.10 1.83
CA VAL A 57 -8.50 -0.33 2.54
C VAL A 57 -8.77 -1.78 2.16
N TRP A 58 -8.96 -2.60 3.18
CA TRP A 58 -9.20 -4.03 3.05
C TRP A 58 -10.48 -4.42 3.75
N ARG A 59 -11.12 -5.46 3.25
CA ARG A 59 -12.33 -6.01 3.86
C ARG A 59 -12.07 -6.41 5.32
N SER A 60 -10.87 -6.91 5.61
CA SER A 60 -10.45 -7.29 6.95
C SER A 60 -8.94 -7.24 7.06
N GLN A 61 -8.44 -7.15 8.28
CA GLN A 61 -7.00 -7.22 8.53
C GLN A 61 -6.44 -8.60 8.14
N ALA A 62 -7.24 -9.65 8.31
CA ALA A 62 -6.82 -11.00 7.93
C ALA A 62 -6.53 -11.07 6.43
N ASP A 63 -7.34 -10.42 5.60
CA ASP A 63 -7.11 -10.40 4.16
C ASP A 63 -5.85 -9.62 3.81
N HIS A 64 -5.62 -8.50 4.49
CA HIS A 64 -4.37 -7.74 4.31
C HIS A 64 -3.16 -8.61 4.67
N ASP A 65 -3.21 -9.26 5.84
CA ASP A 65 -2.09 -10.07 6.30
C ASP A 65 -1.84 -11.26 5.37
N ALA A 66 -2.90 -11.86 4.84
CA ALA A 66 -2.79 -12.95 3.89
C ALA A 66 -2.06 -12.51 2.61
N SER A 67 -2.28 -11.27 2.16
CA SER A 67 -1.62 -10.75 0.97
C SER A 67 -0.10 -10.72 1.12
N LEU A 68 0.40 -10.55 2.34
CA LEU A 68 1.84 -10.49 2.60
C LEU A 68 2.52 -11.86 2.45
N THR A 69 1.74 -12.93 2.35
CA THR A 69 2.27 -14.28 2.13
C THR A 69 2.40 -14.62 0.65
N LEU A 70 1.84 -13.81 -0.24
CA LEU A 70 1.90 -14.07 -1.68
C LEU A 70 3.32 -13.88 -2.20
N ALA A 71 3.74 -14.79 -3.09
CA ALA A 71 5.08 -14.72 -3.66
C ALA A 71 5.33 -13.42 -4.40
N SER A 72 4.32 -12.93 -5.14
CA SER A 72 4.41 -11.67 -5.86
C SER A 72 4.61 -10.47 -4.94
N VAL A 73 3.91 -10.45 -3.81
CA VAL A 73 4.03 -9.36 -2.84
C VAL A 73 5.39 -9.42 -2.14
N ARG A 74 5.86 -10.63 -1.81
CA ARG A 74 7.18 -10.79 -1.20
C ARG A 74 8.30 -10.36 -2.16
N ALA A 75 8.16 -10.67 -3.45
CA ALA A 75 9.11 -10.23 -4.47
C ALA A 75 9.12 -8.71 -4.59
N LEU A 76 7.93 -8.09 -4.54
CA LEU A 76 7.80 -6.64 -4.56
C LEU A 76 8.55 -6.00 -3.39
N ILE A 77 8.37 -6.54 -2.19
CA ILE A 77 9.05 -6.03 -1.00
C ILE A 77 10.57 -6.12 -1.16
N GLN A 78 11.07 -7.25 -1.67
CA GLN A 78 12.50 -7.42 -1.91
C GLN A 78 13.05 -6.40 -2.90
N GLN A 79 12.30 -6.06 -3.91
CA GLN A 79 12.71 -5.06 -4.88
C GLN A 79 12.62 -3.64 -4.34
N ALA A 80 11.69 -3.39 -3.43
CA ALA A 80 11.49 -2.06 -2.84
C ALA A 80 12.57 -1.72 -1.79
N LEU A 81 13.02 -2.70 -1.02
CA LEU A 81 13.94 -2.45 0.10
C LEU A 81 15.17 -1.63 -0.26
N PRO A 82 15.90 -1.92 -1.36
CA PRO A 82 17.10 -1.12 -1.67
C PRO A 82 16.80 0.30 -2.08
N LEU A 83 15.55 0.64 -2.38
CA LEU A 83 15.16 1.99 -2.75
C LEU A 83 14.86 2.86 -1.54
N LEU A 84 14.71 2.27 -0.36
CA LEU A 84 14.27 2.97 0.84
C LEU A 84 15.44 3.51 1.64
N ALA A 85 15.22 4.69 2.24
CA ALA A 85 16.19 5.33 3.13
C ALA A 85 16.06 4.84 4.57
N GLY A 86 14.98 4.15 4.90
CA GLY A 86 14.75 3.62 6.23
C GLY A 86 13.51 2.76 6.26
N ALA A 87 13.12 2.30 7.44
CA ALA A 87 11.92 1.48 7.59
C ALA A 87 10.67 2.29 7.29
N PRO A 88 9.68 1.69 6.60
CA PRO A 88 8.40 2.36 6.39
C PRO A 88 7.70 2.64 7.71
N GLU A 89 6.92 3.72 7.74
CA GLU A 89 6.08 4.07 8.88
C GLU A 89 4.63 3.78 8.51
N ARG A 90 3.92 3.05 9.35
CA ARG A 90 2.55 2.66 9.07
C ARG A 90 1.61 3.10 10.16
N ILE A 91 0.46 3.64 9.76
CA ILE A 91 -0.64 4.01 10.65
C ILE A 91 -1.81 3.11 10.30
N ASP A 92 -2.30 2.35 11.27
CA ASP A 92 -3.47 1.51 11.09
C ASP A 92 -4.72 2.33 11.43
N VAL A 93 -5.76 2.15 10.62
CA VAL A 93 -7.03 2.84 10.81
C VAL A 93 -8.17 1.84 10.60
N GLN A 94 -9.35 2.19 11.09
CA GLN A 94 -10.55 1.40 10.83
C GLN A 94 -11.52 2.23 10.00
N PRO A 95 -11.67 1.95 8.70
CA PRO A 95 -12.66 2.63 7.87
C PRO A 95 -14.06 2.34 8.38
N VAL A 96 -14.87 3.39 8.51
CA VAL A 96 -16.25 3.25 8.97
C VAL A 96 -17.27 3.60 7.88
N GLY A 97 -16.79 4.17 6.76
CA GLY A 97 -17.64 4.54 5.64
C GLY A 97 -17.06 5.72 4.89
N GLY A 98 -17.82 6.21 3.93
CA GLY A 98 -17.43 7.35 3.12
C GLY A 98 -17.75 7.14 1.66
N VAL A 99 -17.31 8.07 0.85
CA VAL A 99 -17.44 7.98 -0.60
C VAL A 99 -16.21 7.25 -1.16
N GLY A 100 -16.41 6.37 -2.11
CA GLY A 100 -15.33 5.66 -2.77
C GLY A 100 -15.19 4.21 -2.33
N LEU A 101 -15.80 3.83 -1.22
CA LEU A 101 -15.84 2.42 -0.82
C LEU A 101 -17.06 1.76 -1.45
N ALA A 102 -16.87 0.59 -2.02
CA ALA A 102 -17.91 -0.09 -2.76
C ALA A 102 -19.07 -0.51 -1.86
N GLN A 103 -18.78 -0.92 -0.63
CA GLN A 103 -19.77 -1.42 0.28
C GLN A 103 -19.27 -1.28 1.70
N ALA A 104 -20.12 -0.72 2.58
CA ALA A 104 -19.78 -0.65 3.98
C ALA A 104 -19.65 -2.06 4.55
N PRO A 105 -18.56 -2.39 5.22
CA PRO A 105 -18.42 -3.68 5.88
C PRO A 105 -19.33 -3.73 7.10
N ASP A 106 -19.74 -4.90 7.43
CA ASP A 106 -20.56 -5.13 8.60
C ASP A 106 -19.75 -4.97 9.89
#